data_7a7619c8189cb0fa45cb1dba90867ac0
#
_entry.id   7a7619c8189cb0fa45cb1dba90867ac0
#
_cell.length_a   1.000
_cell.length_b   1.000
_cell.length_c   1.000
_cell.angle_alpha   90.00
_cell.angle_beta   90.00
_cell.angle_gamma   90.00
#
_symmetry.space_group_name_H-M   'P 1'
#
loop_
_entity.id
_entity.type
_entity.pdbx_description
1 polymer ?
#
loop_
_entity_poly.entity_id
_entity_poly.type
_entity_poly.pdbx_seq_one_letter_code
_entity_poly.pdbx_strand_id
1 'polypeptide(L)'
;LEEREPEPKGELDYTNPYTLLVAVALSAQATDIGVNRATKGLFKVVATPQEMLNLGEDKLKQHIKTIGLFNTKAKNVIKAAQMLVDNFDGLVPKNREDLEKLNGVGRKTANVVLNMAFRQPTIAVDTHLFRVSNRTKMAPGKTPLAVELKLEKKIPKEFSLHAHHWLILHGRYICKARKPSCPICPVNDLCQFKGKTKLHN
;
A
#
# COMPACT_ATOMS: atom_id res chain seq x y z
N LEU A 1 11.17 -6.53 14.95
CA LEU A 1 9.94 -5.83 14.58
C LEU A 1 8.72 -6.67 14.93
N GLU A 2 8.79 -7.97 14.69
CA GLU A 2 7.76 -8.96 15.01
C GLU A 2 7.35 -8.93 16.49
N GLU A 3 8.29 -8.90 17.43
CA GLU A 3 8.04 -8.81 18.87
C GLU A 3 7.16 -7.61 19.27
N ARG A 4 7.21 -6.51 18.50
CA ARG A 4 6.42 -5.30 18.75
C ARG A 4 5.04 -5.34 18.13
N GLU A 5 4.89 -6.01 17.01
CA GLU A 5 3.67 -6.10 16.22
C GLU A 5 3.63 -7.44 15.49
N PRO A 6 3.20 -8.53 16.14
CA PRO A 6 3.20 -9.87 15.53
C PRO A 6 2.34 -9.96 14.27
N GLU A 7 1.19 -9.26 14.27
CA GLU A 7 0.25 -9.23 13.14
C GLU A 7 0.01 -7.79 12.67
N PRO A 8 0.96 -7.21 11.92
CA PRO A 8 0.84 -5.84 11.46
C PRO A 8 -0.26 -5.73 10.41
N LYS A 9 -1.13 -4.72 10.58
CA LYS A 9 -2.24 -4.46 9.67
C LYS A 9 -2.03 -3.19 8.86
N GLY A 10 -2.55 -3.17 7.64
CA GLY A 10 -2.67 -1.93 6.87
C GLY A 10 -3.68 -0.98 7.52
N GLU A 11 -3.52 0.31 7.24
CA GLU A 11 -4.37 1.36 7.84
C GLU A 11 -5.59 1.73 6.97
N LEU A 12 -5.73 1.12 5.79
CA LEU A 12 -6.90 1.32 4.92
C LEU A 12 -8.07 0.44 5.37
N ASP A 13 -9.27 1.03 5.39
CA ASP A 13 -10.52 0.33 5.63
C ASP A 13 -11.02 -0.34 4.35
N TYR A 14 -11.38 -1.61 4.43
CA TYR A 14 -11.98 -2.38 3.33
C TYR A 14 -12.78 -3.57 3.86
N THR A 15 -13.65 -4.14 3.03
CA THR A 15 -14.51 -5.28 3.40
C THR A 15 -14.22 -6.55 2.60
N ASN A 16 -13.62 -6.41 1.42
CA ASN A 16 -13.31 -7.52 0.52
C ASN A 16 -12.15 -7.15 -0.44
N PRO A 17 -11.64 -8.07 -1.28
CA PRO A 17 -10.56 -7.78 -2.21
C PRO A 17 -10.84 -6.63 -3.18
N TYR A 18 -12.08 -6.45 -3.63
CA TYR A 18 -12.44 -5.37 -4.54
C TYR A 18 -12.40 -3.99 -3.85
N THR A 19 -13.00 -3.87 -2.68
CA THR A 19 -12.95 -2.62 -1.91
C THR A 19 -11.54 -2.27 -1.48
N LEU A 20 -10.68 -3.28 -1.19
CA LEU A 20 -9.25 -3.06 -0.98
C LEU A 20 -8.58 -2.49 -2.23
N LEU A 21 -8.79 -3.10 -3.40
CA LEU A 21 -8.23 -2.60 -4.66
C LEU A 21 -8.61 -1.13 -4.89
N VAL A 22 -9.88 -0.79 -4.69
CA VAL A 22 -10.38 0.59 -4.80
C VAL A 22 -9.69 1.51 -3.78
N ALA A 23 -9.63 1.12 -2.50
CA ALA A 23 -8.99 1.92 -1.45
C ALA A 23 -7.50 2.17 -1.76
N VAL A 24 -6.76 1.15 -2.20
CA VAL A 24 -5.34 1.28 -2.56
C VAL A 24 -5.16 2.15 -3.81
N ALA A 25 -6.00 2.01 -4.82
CA ALA A 25 -5.96 2.87 -6.01
C ALA A 25 -6.24 4.34 -5.64
N LEU A 26 -7.17 4.59 -4.73
CA LEU A 26 -7.50 5.93 -4.24
C LEU A 26 -6.39 6.51 -3.33
N SER A 27 -5.56 5.69 -2.69
CA SER A 27 -4.50 6.15 -1.77
C SER A 27 -3.29 6.77 -2.47
N ALA A 28 -3.18 6.66 -3.79
CA ALA A 28 -2.11 7.33 -4.55
C ALA A 28 -2.12 8.84 -4.27
N GLN A 29 -1.03 9.37 -3.69
CA GLN A 29 -0.89 10.78 -3.30
C GLN A 29 -2.02 11.27 -2.35
N ALA A 30 -2.55 10.40 -1.50
CA ALA A 30 -3.51 10.73 -0.47
C ALA A 30 -3.14 10.02 0.84
N THR A 31 -3.64 10.53 1.97
CA THR A 31 -3.45 9.87 3.27
C THR A 31 -4.49 8.76 3.47
N ASP A 32 -4.11 7.69 4.18
CA ASP A 32 -5.02 6.59 4.48
C ASP A 32 -6.27 7.09 5.24
N ILE A 33 -6.10 8.02 6.18
CA ILE A 33 -7.20 8.68 6.91
C ILE A 33 -8.16 9.39 5.94
N GLY A 34 -7.61 10.11 4.95
CA GLY A 34 -8.41 10.81 3.94
C GLY A 34 -9.18 9.83 3.06
N VAL A 35 -8.55 8.73 2.65
CA VAL A 35 -9.18 7.67 1.87
C VAL A 35 -10.29 7.01 2.68
N ASN A 36 -10.03 6.58 3.91
CA ASN A 36 -11.01 5.93 4.78
C ASN A 36 -12.25 6.82 5.00
N ARG A 37 -12.05 8.13 5.22
CA ARG A 37 -13.15 9.09 5.33
C ARG A 37 -13.99 9.14 4.06
N ALA A 38 -13.37 9.19 2.89
CA ALA A 38 -14.04 9.27 1.61
C ALA A 38 -14.76 7.97 1.23
N THR A 39 -14.17 6.81 1.54
CA THR A 39 -14.70 5.49 1.19
C THR A 39 -15.72 4.96 2.20
N LYS A 40 -15.81 5.51 3.41
CA LYS A 40 -16.76 5.06 4.45
C LYS A 40 -18.22 5.02 3.99
N GLY A 41 -18.66 6.03 3.25
CA GLY A 41 -20.00 6.07 2.65
C GLY A 41 -20.11 5.23 1.38
N LEU A 42 -19.05 5.22 0.57
CA LEU A 42 -18.99 4.46 -0.67
C LEU A 42 -19.12 2.95 -0.44
N PHE A 43 -18.34 2.39 0.49
CA PHE A 43 -18.32 0.94 0.76
C PHE A 43 -19.56 0.41 1.49
N LYS A 44 -20.53 1.28 1.83
CA LYS A 44 -21.86 0.87 2.27
C LYS A 44 -22.79 0.50 1.10
N VAL A 45 -22.49 1.03 -0.09
CA VAL A 45 -23.35 0.90 -1.29
C VAL A 45 -22.61 0.22 -2.45
N VAL A 46 -21.32 -0.03 -2.32
CA VAL A 46 -20.48 -0.68 -3.33
C VAL A 46 -19.58 -1.72 -2.66
N ALA A 47 -19.76 -2.97 -3.01
CA ALA A 47 -18.89 -4.08 -2.61
C ALA A 47 -18.34 -4.86 -3.82
N THR A 48 -18.87 -4.64 -5.02
CA THR A 48 -18.51 -5.36 -6.25
C THR A 48 -18.21 -4.41 -7.41
N PRO A 49 -17.45 -4.85 -8.44
CA PRO A 49 -17.27 -4.06 -9.67
C PRO A 49 -18.59 -3.69 -10.34
N GLN A 50 -19.56 -4.59 -10.39
CA GLN A 50 -20.86 -4.33 -11.00
C GLN A 50 -21.62 -3.23 -10.26
N GLU A 51 -21.62 -3.23 -8.94
CA GLU A 51 -22.23 -2.15 -8.13
C GLU A 51 -21.54 -0.81 -8.35
N MET A 52 -20.21 -0.81 -8.56
CA MET A 52 -19.47 0.39 -8.90
C MET A 52 -19.89 0.96 -10.27
N LEU A 53 -20.08 0.10 -11.26
CA LEU A 53 -20.58 0.51 -12.58
C LEU A 53 -22.01 1.06 -12.49
N ASN A 54 -22.87 0.42 -11.71
CA ASN A 54 -24.25 0.87 -11.49
C ASN A 54 -24.30 2.22 -10.73
N LEU A 55 -23.34 2.46 -9.81
CA LEU A 55 -23.20 3.75 -9.14
C LEU A 55 -22.83 4.87 -10.12
N GLY A 56 -21.92 4.57 -11.04
CA GLY A 56 -21.44 5.48 -12.06
C GLY A 56 -20.40 6.49 -11.60
N GLU A 57 -19.69 7.06 -12.58
CA GLU A 57 -18.52 7.95 -12.35
C GLU A 57 -18.89 9.21 -11.54
N ASP A 58 -20.02 9.84 -11.85
CA ASP A 58 -20.39 11.12 -11.21
C ASP A 58 -20.74 10.97 -9.73
N LYS A 59 -21.46 9.91 -9.36
CA LYS A 59 -21.72 9.61 -7.95
C LYS A 59 -20.45 9.19 -7.22
N LEU A 60 -19.56 8.41 -7.86
CA LEU A 60 -18.26 8.09 -7.30
C LEU A 60 -17.45 9.36 -7.01
N LYS A 61 -17.39 10.32 -7.93
CA LYS A 61 -16.74 11.62 -7.72
C LYS A 61 -17.28 12.35 -6.49
N GLN A 62 -18.59 12.32 -6.25
CA GLN A 62 -19.19 12.93 -5.07
C GLN A 62 -18.68 12.33 -3.76
N HIS A 63 -18.51 11.00 -3.71
CA HIS A 63 -17.96 10.31 -2.54
C HIS A 63 -16.50 10.70 -2.29
N ILE A 64 -15.68 10.77 -3.35
CA ILE A 64 -14.22 10.92 -3.23
C ILE A 64 -13.69 12.33 -3.50
N LYS A 65 -14.54 13.34 -3.62
CA LYS A 65 -14.15 14.73 -3.94
C LYS A 65 -13.15 15.36 -2.98
N THR A 66 -13.02 14.82 -1.77
CA THR A 66 -12.05 15.27 -0.76
C THR A 66 -10.64 14.73 -1.00
N ILE A 67 -10.48 13.78 -1.92
CA ILE A 67 -9.18 13.18 -2.26
C ILE A 67 -8.59 13.93 -3.46
N GLY A 68 -7.29 14.23 -3.41
CA GLY A 68 -6.58 14.84 -4.54
C GLY A 68 -6.70 13.99 -5.82
N LEU A 69 -6.78 14.65 -6.98
CA LEU A 69 -6.91 14.03 -8.30
C LEU A 69 -8.17 13.15 -8.46
N PHE A 70 -9.23 13.46 -7.73
CA PHE A 70 -10.43 12.63 -7.65
C PHE A 70 -11.10 12.36 -9.01
N ASN A 71 -11.05 13.31 -9.96
CA ASN A 71 -11.61 13.12 -11.30
C ASN A 71 -10.90 11.98 -12.06
N THR A 72 -9.56 12.02 -12.09
CA THR A 72 -8.75 10.96 -12.73
C THR A 72 -8.90 9.63 -12.00
N LYS A 73 -8.92 9.66 -10.67
CA LYS A 73 -9.11 8.47 -9.84
C LYS A 73 -10.47 7.82 -10.08
N ALA A 74 -11.56 8.61 -10.11
CA ALA A 74 -12.90 8.11 -10.41
C ALA A 74 -12.94 7.42 -11.78
N LYS A 75 -12.42 8.09 -12.81
CA LYS A 75 -12.34 7.52 -14.16
C LYS A 75 -11.57 6.21 -14.20
N ASN A 76 -10.43 6.12 -13.50
CA ASN A 76 -9.63 4.90 -13.44
C ASN A 76 -10.35 3.77 -12.70
N VAL A 77 -11.00 4.07 -11.57
CA VAL A 77 -11.79 3.08 -10.79
C VAL A 77 -12.94 2.52 -11.62
N ILE A 78 -13.69 3.37 -12.33
CA ILE A 78 -14.79 2.91 -13.21
C ILE A 78 -14.22 2.02 -14.34
N LYS A 79 -13.14 2.44 -15.00
CA LYS A 79 -12.52 1.63 -16.04
C LYS A 79 -11.98 0.29 -15.51
N ALA A 80 -11.35 0.30 -14.33
CA ALA A 80 -10.90 -0.93 -13.70
C ALA A 80 -12.07 -1.86 -13.35
N ALA A 81 -13.19 -1.30 -12.85
CA ALA A 81 -14.41 -2.07 -12.58
C ALA A 81 -14.97 -2.71 -13.87
N GLN A 82 -15.01 -1.96 -14.98
CA GLN A 82 -15.44 -2.48 -16.28
C GLN A 82 -14.53 -3.64 -16.74
N MET A 83 -13.20 -3.44 -16.65
CA MET A 83 -12.26 -4.51 -17.03
C MET A 83 -12.40 -5.77 -16.17
N LEU A 84 -12.70 -5.60 -14.86
CA LEU A 84 -12.94 -6.74 -13.97
C LEU A 84 -14.19 -7.52 -14.39
N VAL A 85 -15.26 -6.84 -14.76
CA VAL A 85 -16.50 -7.48 -15.25
C VAL A 85 -16.24 -8.18 -16.57
N ASP A 86 -15.60 -7.52 -17.53
CA ASP A 86 -15.45 -8.01 -18.91
C ASP A 86 -14.44 -9.16 -19.01
N ASN A 87 -13.37 -9.15 -18.21
CA ASN A 87 -12.23 -10.06 -18.42
C ASN A 87 -11.95 -10.99 -17.23
N PHE A 88 -12.59 -10.78 -16.07
CA PHE A 88 -12.26 -11.50 -14.83
C PHE A 88 -13.52 -11.92 -14.04
N ASP A 89 -14.68 -12.03 -14.66
CA ASP A 89 -15.96 -12.44 -14.05
C ASP A 89 -16.31 -11.61 -12.79
N GLY A 90 -15.92 -10.34 -12.77
CA GLY A 90 -16.10 -9.45 -11.61
C GLY A 90 -15.18 -9.74 -10.42
N LEU A 91 -14.20 -10.61 -10.57
CA LEU A 91 -13.26 -10.99 -9.52
C LEU A 91 -11.94 -10.22 -9.62
N VAL A 92 -11.31 -9.96 -8.47
CA VAL A 92 -9.98 -9.38 -8.43
C VAL A 92 -8.93 -10.44 -8.74
N PRO A 93 -8.07 -10.25 -9.76
CA PRO A 93 -7.02 -11.21 -10.11
C PRO A 93 -6.05 -11.48 -8.95
N LYS A 94 -5.58 -12.73 -8.86
CA LYS A 94 -4.65 -13.18 -7.81
C LYS A 94 -3.20 -13.23 -8.28
N ASN A 95 -2.88 -12.55 -9.37
CA ASN A 95 -1.52 -12.43 -9.89
C ASN A 95 -1.24 -10.98 -10.29
N ARG A 96 0.04 -10.62 -10.26
CA ARG A 96 0.48 -9.25 -10.51
C ARG A 96 0.29 -8.82 -11.95
N GLU A 97 0.52 -9.72 -12.89
CA GLU A 97 0.44 -9.44 -14.32
C GLU A 97 -0.95 -8.95 -14.73
N ASP A 98 -2.00 -9.62 -14.25
CA ASP A 98 -3.38 -9.24 -14.55
C ASP A 98 -3.82 -8.00 -13.75
N LEU A 99 -3.36 -7.85 -12.51
CA LEU A 99 -3.63 -6.65 -11.74
C LEU A 99 -3.04 -5.40 -12.39
N GLU A 100 -1.83 -5.47 -12.93
CA GLU A 100 -1.17 -4.35 -13.59
C GLU A 100 -1.84 -3.95 -14.92
N LYS A 101 -2.67 -4.81 -15.52
CA LYS A 101 -3.49 -4.46 -16.69
C LYS A 101 -4.62 -3.52 -16.34
N LEU A 102 -5.10 -3.52 -15.09
CA LEU A 102 -6.23 -2.71 -14.66
C LEU A 102 -5.89 -1.22 -14.65
N ASN A 103 -6.83 -0.38 -15.09
CA ASN A 103 -6.64 1.06 -15.12
C ASN A 103 -6.32 1.62 -13.72
N GLY A 104 -5.22 2.37 -13.61
CA GLY A 104 -4.80 2.98 -12.35
C GLY A 104 -4.12 2.03 -11.36
N VAL A 105 -3.86 0.79 -11.75
CA VAL A 105 -3.16 -0.21 -10.95
C VAL A 105 -1.75 -0.40 -11.48
N GLY A 106 -0.78 0.11 -10.74
CA GLY A 106 0.63 -0.15 -11.03
C GLY A 106 1.19 -1.23 -10.10
N ARG A 107 2.47 -1.58 -10.30
CA ARG A 107 3.19 -2.62 -9.54
C ARG A 107 3.03 -2.50 -8.02
N LYS A 108 3.17 -1.28 -7.47
CA LYS A 108 2.99 -1.06 -6.03
C LYS A 108 1.58 -1.43 -5.58
N THR A 109 0.55 -0.96 -6.29
CA THR A 109 -0.86 -1.25 -5.97
C THR A 109 -1.13 -2.76 -6.06
N ALA A 110 -0.67 -3.40 -7.12
CA ALA A 110 -0.79 -4.85 -7.30
C ALA A 110 -0.15 -5.62 -6.13
N ASN A 111 1.08 -5.28 -5.74
CA ASN A 111 1.76 -5.92 -4.62
C ASN A 111 1.01 -5.73 -3.28
N VAL A 112 0.46 -4.55 -3.02
CA VAL A 112 -0.35 -4.32 -1.79
C VAL A 112 -1.60 -5.21 -1.79
N VAL A 113 -2.33 -5.26 -2.91
CA VAL A 113 -3.54 -6.08 -3.03
C VAL A 113 -3.21 -7.57 -2.87
N LEU A 114 -2.16 -8.06 -3.51
CA LEU A 114 -1.71 -9.45 -3.40
C LEU A 114 -1.34 -9.81 -1.95
N ASN A 115 -0.62 -8.92 -1.27
CA ASN A 115 -0.24 -9.14 0.12
C ASN A 115 -1.46 -9.16 1.06
N MET A 116 -2.29 -8.12 1.01
CA MET A 116 -3.37 -7.93 1.97
C MET A 116 -4.59 -8.80 1.71
N ALA A 117 -5.04 -8.91 0.45
CA ALA A 117 -6.25 -9.67 0.11
C ALA A 117 -5.99 -11.16 -0.07
N PHE A 118 -4.81 -11.52 -0.58
CA PHE A 118 -4.52 -12.91 -0.97
C PHE A 118 -3.37 -13.53 -0.17
N ARG A 119 -2.84 -12.82 0.83
CA ARG A 119 -1.75 -13.28 1.71
C ARG A 119 -0.52 -13.79 0.94
N GLN A 120 -0.25 -13.19 -0.20
CA GLN A 120 0.97 -13.48 -0.95
C GLN A 120 2.13 -12.65 -0.39
N PRO A 121 3.34 -13.21 -0.28
CA PRO A 121 4.49 -12.53 0.32
C PRO A 121 5.12 -11.49 -0.62
N THR A 122 4.33 -10.55 -1.09
CA THR A 122 4.78 -9.45 -1.97
C THR A 122 5.19 -8.24 -1.14
N ILE A 123 6.11 -7.44 -1.68
CA ILE A 123 6.62 -6.24 -1.04
C ILE A 123 6.37 -5.03 -1.94
N ALA A 124 5.50 -4.13 -1.50
CA ALA A 124 5.21 -2.89 -2.22
C ALA A 124 6.12 -1.77 -1.72
N VAL A 125 7.19 -1.48 -2.43
CA VAL A 125 8.15 -0.44 -2.02
C VAL A 125 7.56 0.95 -2.26
N ASP A 126 7.20 1.60 -1.16
CA ASP A 126 6.81 3.00 -1.11
C ASP A 126 7.98 3.90 -0.63
N THR A 127 7.72 5.18 -0.40
CA THR A 127 8.73 6.12 0.10
C THR A 127 9.23 5.76 1.50
N HIS A 128 8.44 5.08 2.33
CA HIS A 128 8.83 4.62 3.66
C HIS A 128 9.80 3.45 3.57
N LEU A 129 9.42 2.39 2.83
CA LEU A 129 10.29 1.23 2.61
C LEU A 129 11.57 1.63 1.89
N PHE A 130 11.46 2.45 0.85
CA PHE A 130 12.63 2.94 0.10
C PHE A 130 13.63 3.63 1.03
N ARG A 131 13.14 4.51 1.90
CA ARG A 131 13.96 5.24 2.87
C ARG A 131 14.58 4.29 3.91
N VAL A 132 13.77 3.44 4.53
CA VAL A 132 14.25 2.48 5.54
C VAL A 132 15.32 1.59 4.97
N SER A 133 15.08 0.94 3.83
CA SER A 133 15.99 0.01 3.18
C SER A 133 17.33 0.65 2.82
N ASN A 134 17.30 1.91 2.32
CA ASN A 134 18.51 2.65 1.98
C ASN A 134 19.27 3.14 3.20
N ARG A 135 18.61 3.59 4.26
CA ARG A 135 19.24 4.07 5.50
C ARG A 135 19.87 2.93 6.29
N THR A 136 19.14 1.84 6.50
CA THR A 136 19.64 0.67 7.22
C THR A 136 20.70 -0.11 6.44
N LYS A 137 20.78 0.09 5.13
CA LYS A 137 21.56 -0.73 4.19
C LYS A 137 21.08 -2.18 4.08
N MET A 138 19.89 -2.49 4.57
CA MET A 138 19.30 -3.82 4.43
C MET A 138 19.11 -4.19 2.95
N ALA A 139 18.56 -3.28 2.14
CA ALA A 139 18.36 -3.47 0.71
C ALA A 139 18.55 -2.15 -0.05
N PRO A 140 19.79 -1.63 -0.15
CA PRO A 140 20.04 -0.34 -0.79
C PRO A 140 19.80 -0.43 -2.31
N GLY A 141 19.09 0.54 -2.86
CA GLY A 141 18.79 0.63 -4.29
C GLY A 141 18.49 2.04 -4.75
N LYS A 142 18.71 2.31 -6.02
CA LYS A 142 18.44 3.61 -6.65
C LYS A 142 16.98 3.76 -7.09
N THR A 143 16.26 2.66 -7.26
CA THR A 143 14.85 2.63 -7.67
C THR A 143 14.01 1.76 -6.73
N PRO A 144 12.68 1.99 -6.61
CA PRO A 144 11.80 1.13 -5.84
C PRO A 144 11.90 -0.35 -6.24
N LEU A 145 11.94 -0.65 -7.55
CA LEU A 145 12.08 -2.02 -8.05
C LEU A 145 13.39 -2.67 -7.61
N ALA A 146 14.52 -1.95 -7.65
CA ALA A 146 15.81 -2.48 -7.19
C ALA A 146 15.80 -2.79 -5.69
N VAL A 147 15.08 -1.99 -4.89
CA VAL A 147 14.88 -2.24 -3.46
C VAL A 147 13.96 -3.45 -3.24
N GLU A 148 12.84 -3.52 -3.95
CA GLU A 148 11.88 -4.64 -3.91
C GLU A 148 12.57 -5.98 -4.14
N LEU A 149 13.26 -6.14 -5.28
CA LEU A 149 13.96 -7.39 -5.64
C LEU A 149 15.02 -7.80 -4.61
N LYS A 150 15.69 -6.83 -3.99
CA LYS A 150 16.65 -7.12 -2.93
C LYS A 150 15.98 -7.53 -1.62
N LEU A 151 14.85 -6.91 -1.27
CA LEU A 151 14.08 -7.29 -0.09
C LEU A 151 13.51 -8.70 -0.24
N GLU A 152 12.88 -9.00 -1.37
CA GLU A 152 12.33 -10.33 -1.69
C GLU A 152 13.39 -11.43 -1.57
N LYS A 153 14.63 -11.15 -2.00
CA LYS A 153 15.76 -12.09 -1.90
C LYS A 153 16.33 -12.23 -0.49
N LYS A 154 16.30 -11.17 0.32
CA LYS A 154 16.96 -11.13 1.63
C LYS A 154 16.06 -11.51 2.80
N ILE A 155 14.76 -11.26 2.68
CA ILE A 155 13.82 -11.54 3.76
C ILE A 155 13.58 -13.05 3.85
N PRO A 156 13.81 -13.67 5.01
CA PRO A 156 13.49 -15.09 5.22
C PRO A 156 12.01 -15.35 4.98
N LYS A 157 11.68 -16.56 4.50
CA LYS A 157 10.31 -16.92 4.09
C LYS A 157 9.28 -16.75 5.22
N GLU A 158 9.67 -17.11 6.44
CA GLU A 158 8.83 -16.99 7.64
C GLU A 158 8.37 -15.54 7.91
N PHE A 159 9.17 -14.53 7.53
CA PHE A 159 8.85 -13.12 7.73
C PHE A 159 8.25 -12.45 6.50
N SER A 160 8.28 -13.10 5.34
CA SER A 160 8.00 -12.46 4.04
C SER A 160 6.58 -11.89 3.93
N LEU A 161 5.59 -12.51 4.56
CA LEU A 161 4.20 -12.06 4.52
C LEU A 161 4.01 -10.72 5.25
N HIS A 162 4.63 -10.56 6.41
CA HIS A 162 4.44 -9.39 7.27
C HIS A 162 5.50 -8.30 7.08
N ALA A 163 6.61 -8.62 6.43
CA ALA A 163 7.74 -7.71 6.24
C ALA A 163 7.36 -6.38 5.60
N HIS A 164 6.45 -6.41 4.63
CA HIS A 164 5.92 -5.21 3.99
C HIS A 164 5.32 -4.23 5.03
N HIS A 165 4.43 -4.70 5.88
CA HIS A 165 3.76 -3.86 6.88
C HIS A 165 4.72 -3.42 7.99
N TRP A 166 5.57 -4.29 8.51
CA TRP A 166 6.58 -3.91 9.51
C TRP A 166 7.49 -2.79 9.01
N LEU A 167 7.93 -2.87 7.76
CA LEU A 167 8.81 -1.85 7.19
C LEU A 167 8.09 -0.52 6.93
N ILE A 168 6.81 -0.56 6.51
CA ILE A 168 5.98 0.65 6.39
C ILE A 168 5.81 1.31 7.75
N LEU A 169 5.32 0.58 8.76
CA LEU A 169 5.07 1.09 10.10
C LEU A 169 6.36 1.65 10.72
N HIS A 170 7.48 0.92 10.59
CA HIS A 170 8.78 1.41 11.03
C HIS A 170 9.18 2.71 10.33
N GLY A 171 9.00 2.80 9.02
CA GLY A 171 9.28 4.01 8.25
C GLY A 171 8.37 5.17 8.59
N ARG A 172 7.10 4.90 8.88
CA ARG A 172 6.07 5.90 9.20
C ARG A 172 6.26 6.49 10.60
N TYR A 173 6.52 5.66 11.59
CA TYR A 173 6.49 6.06 13.00
C TYR A 173 7.87 6.22 13.65
N ILE A 174 8.89 5.46 13.23
CA ILE A 174 10.24 5.46 13.82
C ILE A 174 11.25 6.12 12.89
N CYS A 175 11.50 5.53 11.71
CA CYS A 175 12.48 6.02 10.76
C CYS A 175 11.90 7.12 9.87
N LYS A 176 11.41 8.21 10.48
CA LYS A 176 10.78 9.33 9.79
C LYS A 176 11.75 10.02 8.81
N ALA A 177 11.20 10.68 7.77
CA ALA A 177 12.02 11.41 6.79
C ALA A 177 12.83 12.53 7.46
N ARG A 178 12.14 13.34 8.27
CA ARG A 178 12.74 14.40 9.11
C ARG A 178 12.73 13.92 10.57
N LYS A 179 13.84 14.18 11.30
CA LYS A 179 14.01 13.82 12.71
C LYS A 179 13.61 12.36 13.03
N PRO A 180 14.32 11.37 12.49
CA PRO A 180 14.04 9.97 12.81
C PRO A 180 14.26 9.71 14.31
N SER A 181 13.45 8.84 14.91
CA SER A 181 13.54 8.51 16.33
C SER A 181 14.60 7.44 16.59
N CYS A 182 15.86 7.72 16.21
CA CYS A 182 16.95 6.74 16.28
C CYS A 182 17.26 6.22 17.68
N PRO A 183 17.18 7.04 18.77
CA PRO A 183 17.45 6.56 20.13
C PRO A 183 16.52 5.43 20.61
N ILE A 184 15.27 5.42 20.13
CA ILE A 184 14.28 4.39 20.47
C ILE A 184 14.06 3.35 19.37
N CYS A 185 14.89 3.42 18.31
CA CYS A 185 14.76 2.54 17.16
C CYS A 185 15.24 1.12 17.51
N PRO A 186 14.39 0.07 17.34
CA PRO A 186 14.75 -1.30 17.74
C PRO A 186 15.88 -1.91 16.91
N VAL A 187 16.22 -1.29 15.77
CA VAL A 187 17.30 -1.75 14.89
C VAL A 187 18.45 -0.74 14.84
N ASN A 188 18.55 0.14 15.86
CA ASN A 188 19.57 1.19 15.89
C ASN A 188 21.00 0.64 15.75
N ASP A 189 21.30 -0.44 16.48
CA ASP A 189 22.64 -1.02 16.51
C ASP A 189 23.05 -1.64 15.17
N LEU A 190 22.09 -2.17 14.42
CA LEU A 190 22.29 -2.74 13.09
C LEU A 190 22.25 -1.70 11.97
N CYS A 191 21.72 -0.51 12.26
CA CYS A 191 21.47 0.52 11.25
C CYS A 191 22.76 1.25 10.85
N GLN A 192 23.04 1.33 9.55
CA GLN A 192 24.23 2.01 9.00
C GLN A 192 23.98 3.47 8.58
N PHE A 193 22.87 4.06 9.00
CA PHE A 193 22.55 5.45 8.68
C PHE A 193 23.49 6.42 9.41
N LYS A 194 24.26 7.23 8.64
CA LYS A 194 25.22 8.19 9.21
C LYS A 194 24.56 9.40 9.89
N GLY A 195 23.32 9.74 9.51
CA GLY A 195 22.56 10.88 10.05
C GLY A 195 21.64 10.48 11.22
N LYS A 196 22.06 9.56 12.08
CA LYS A 196 21.28 9.18 13.28
C LYS A 196 21.09 10.37 14.21
N THR A 197 19.86 10.55 14.72
CA THR A 197 19.60 11.52 15.79
C THR A 197 20.16 10.99 17.11
N LYS A 198 20.60 11.93 17.97
CA LYS A 198 21.04 11.66 19.35
C LYS A 198 19.91 11.96 20.32
N LEU A 199 19.95 11.40 21.52
CA LEU A 199 19.14 11.89 22.63
C LEU A 199 19.54 13.35 22.87
N HIS A 200 18.58 14.26 22.85
CA HIS A 200 18.80 15.59 23.42
C HIS A 200 18.71 15.43 24.93
N ASN A 201 19.84 15.62 25.61
CA ASN A 201 19.85 15.82 27.05
C ASN A 201 19.10 17.11 27.37
#